data_13adf28583e1cc048fdcc759bb820ae2
#
_entry.id   13adf28583e1cc048fdcc759bb820ae2
#
_cell.length_a   1.000
_cell.length_b   1.000
_cell.length_c   1.000
_cell.angle_alpha   90.00
_cell.angle_beta   90.00
_cell.angle_gamma   90.00
#
_symmetry.space_group_name_H-M   'P 1'
#
loop_
_entity.id
_entity.type
_entity.pdbx_description
1 polymer ?
#
loop_
_entity_poly.entity_id
_entity_poly.type
_entity_poly.pdbx_seq_one_letter_code
_entity_poly.pdbx_strand_id
1 'polypeptide(L)'
;QENGGHGEAVNTGLANATGLYFKVVDSDDWVNEKALQQVIQRLKELIADGNSPDLFLANYVYEKVGAKRKKVINYRWALPREQIFTWDDIMHFKQSQNILMHSTIYRTKLLKDCGIRLPKHTFYVDNIFVYQPLPYVKTMYYMDVNLYRYFIGRSDQSVNEQVMIRRIDQQLRVTKIMIESHDLMKIKSKKLRNYMIKYLSMMMTVSSVFLIKEGSEESLAKKADLWNFLKLYDKRLYKKIRSHILGRSMNLPGKFGRRVVEVGYDIARKIYGFN
;
A
#
# COMPACT_ATOMS: atom_id res chain seq x y z
N GLN A 1 -25.85 -2.31 7.43
CA GLN A 1 -25.01 -2.09 8.61
C GLN A 1 -24.90 -0.60 8.93
N GLU A 2 -24.58 -0.27 10.18
CA GLU A 2 -24.20 1.09 10.56
C GLU A 2 -22.91 1.54 9.85
N ASN A 3 -22.82 2.83 9.53
CA ASN A 3 -21.65 3.36 8.83
C ASN A 3 -20.39 3.25 9.72
N GLY A 4 -19.49 2.37 9.36
CA GLY A 4 -18.17 2.21 9.99
C GLY A 4 -17.00 2.71 9.14
N GLY A 5 -17.29 3.38 8.01
CA GLY A 5 -16.30 3.85 7.03
C GLY A 5 -15.82 2.72 6.11
N HIS A 6 -14.87 3.08 5.22
CA HIS A 6 -14.34 2.19 4.18
C HIS A 6 -13.82 0.85 4.74
N GLY A 7 -13.02 0.89 5.82
CA GLY A 7 -12.45 -0.33 6.41
C GLY A 7 -13.52 -1.32 6.89
N GLU A 8 -14.60 -0.82 7.51
CA GLU A 8 -15.68 -1.69 7.97
C GLU A 8 -16.53 -2.25 6.81
N ALA A 9 -16.68 -1.49 5.73
CA ALA A 9 -17.31 -2.00 4.52
C ALA A 9 -16.51 -3.18 3.94
N VAL A 10 -15.19 -3.07 3.86
CA VAL A 10 -14.31 -4.16 3.43
C VAL A 10 -14.38 -5.36 4.40
N ASN A 11 -14.34 -5.14 5.73
CA ASN A 11 -14.48 -6.20 6.73
C ASN A 11 -15.79 -6.97 6.55
N THR A 12 -16.89 -6.25 6.39
CA THR A 12 -18.23 -6.86 6.19
C THR A 12 -18.29 -7.62 4.88
N GLY A 13 -17.74 -7.04 3.79
CA GLY A 13 -17.65 -7.72 2.50
C GLY A 13 -16.87 -9.03 2.62
N LEU A 14 -15.71 -9.01 3.29
CA LEU A 14 -14.89 -10.21 3.49
C LEU A 14 -15.60 -11.26 4.37
N ALA A 15 -16.26 -10.84 5.43
CA ALA A 15 -17.00 -11.77 6.32
C ALA A 15 -18.08 -12.54 5.56
N ASN A 16 -18.79 -11.87 4.63
CA ASN A 16 -19.87 -12.45 3.85
C ASN A 16 -19.41 -13.07 2.51
N ALA A 17 -18.13 -12.92 2.14
CA ALA A 17 -17.62 -13.47 0.90
C ALA A 17 -17.58 -15.01 0.92
N THR A 18 -18.18 -15.64 -0.10
CA THR A 18 -18.20 -17.09 -0.33
C THR A 18 -17.36 -17.52 -1.53
N GLY A 19 -16.97 -16.57 -2.38
CA GLY A 19 -16.15 -16.83 -3.56
C GLY A 19 -14.70 -17.22 -3.20
N LEU A 20 -14.03 -17.94 -4.08
CA LEU A 20 -12.61 -18.36 -3.89
C LEU A 20 -11.66 -17.18 -3.80
N TYR A 21 -11.94 -16.11 -4.52
CA TYR A 21 -11.12 -14.91 -4.57
C TYR A 21 -11.92 -13.68 -4.16
N PHE A 22 -11.25 -12.75 -3.52
CA PHE A 22 -11.79 -11.50 -3.02
C PHE A 22 -11.08 -10.31 -3.65
N LYS A 23 -11.83 -9.38 -4.21
CA LYS A 23 -11.35 -8.13 -4.79
C LYS A 23 -12.15 -6.96 -4.21
N VAL A 24 -11.44 -5.95 -3.70
CA VAL A 24 -12.06 -4.67 -3.34
C VAL A 24 -12.12 -3.77 -4.58
N VAL A 25 -13.28 -3.17 -4.79
CA VAL A 25 -13.49 -2.10 -5.77
C VAL A 25 -14.16 -0.95 -5.04
N ASP A 26 -13.51 0.22 -5.05
CA ASP A 26 -14.02 1.42 -4.40
C ASP A 26 -15.23 1.96 -5.16
N SER A 27 -16.14 2.65 -4.46
CA SER A 27 -17.43 3.08 -5.02
C SER A 27 -17.33 4.13 -6.14
N ASP A 28 -16.20 4.83 -6.22
CA ASP A 28 -15.89 5.83 -7.24
C ASP A 28 -14.98 5.29 -8.36
N ASP A 29 -14.61 4.01 -8.28
CA ASP A 29 -13.73 3.32 -9.23
C ASP A 29 -14.49 2.23 -10.00
N TRP A 30 -13.84 1.64 -11.01
CA TRP A 30 -14.41 0.53 -11.76
C TRP A 30 -13.35 -0.43 -12.29
N VAL A 31 -13.79 -1.56 -12.81
CA VAL A 31 -12.93 -2.51 -13.50
C VAL A 31 -13.21 -2.48 -15.00
N ASN A 32 -12.18 -2.71 -15.81
CA ASN A 32 -12.36 -2.89 -17.25
C ASN A 32 -12.98 -4.26 -17.51
N GLU A 33 -14.13 -4.31 -18.17
CA GLU A 33 -14.91 -5.52 -18.38
C GLU A 33 -14.13 -6.60 -19.14
N LYS A 34 -13.49 -6.23 -20.28
CA LYS A 34 -12.70 -7.19 -21.08
C LYS A 34 -11.52 -7.75 -20.27
N ALA A 35 -10.83 -6.89 -19.51
CA ALA A 35 -9.75 -7.32 -18.63
C ALA A 35 -10.25 -8.22 -17.50
N LEU A 36 -11.44 -7.94 -16.95
CA LEU A 36 -12.06 -8.78 -15.92
C LEU A 36 -12.39 -10.17 -16.48
N GLN A 37 -12.95 -10.27 -17.67
CA GLN A 37 -13.21 -11.55 -18.33
C GLN A 37 -11.93 -12.36 -18.53
N GLN A 38 -10.84 -11.72 -18.96
CA GLN A 38 -9.53 -12.37 -19.10
C GLN A 38 -8.98 -12.87 -17.74
N VAL A 39 -9.10 -12.06 -16.68
CA VAL A 39 -8.66 -12.44 -15.33
C VAL A 39 -9.50 -13.62 -14.81
N ILE A 40 -10.81 -13.58 -14.95
CA ILE A 40 -11.71 -14.69 -14.54
C ILE A 40 -11.35 -15.97 -15.30
N GLN A 41 -11.16 -15.90 -16.61
CA GLN A 41 -10.78 -17.05 -17.43
C GLN A 41 -9.44 -17.62 -16.95
N ARG A 42 -8.42 -16.79 -16.74
CA ARG A 42 -7.12 -17.23 -16.26
C ARG A 42 -7.20 -17.86 -14.85
N LEU A 43 -7.99 -17.29 -13.94
CA LEU A 43 -8.22 -17.89 -12.63
C LEU A 43 -8.88 -19.26 -12.71
N LYS A 44 -9.87 -19.44 -13.60
CA LYS A 44 -10.52 -20.75 -13.84
C LYS A 44 -9.51 -21.80 -14.32
N GLU A 45 -8.64 -21.43 -15.28
CA GLU A 45 -7.60 -22.31 -15.81
C GLU A 45 -6.60 -22.71 -14.68
N LEU A 46 -6.09 -21.74 -13.92
CA LEU A 46 -5.20 -21.99 -12.81
C LEU A 46 -5.81 -22.89 -11.72
N ILE A 47 -7.10 -22.71 -11.44
CA ILE A 47 -7.84 -23.57 -10.48
C ILE A 47 -7.97 -25.00 -11.03
N ALA A 48 -8.33 -25.16 -12.30
CA ALA A 48 -8.45 -26.46 -12.94
C ALA A 48 -7.13 -27.24 -12.95
N ASP A 49 -6.01 -26.55 -13.13
CA ASP A 49 -4.66 -27.10 -13.10
C ASP A 49 -4.11 -27.34 -11.66
N GLY A 50 -4.90 -27.08 -10.63
CA GLY A 50 -4.47 -27.20 -9.23
C GLY A 50 -3.50 -26.11 -8.75
N ASN A 51 -3.28 -25.07 -9.54
CA ASN A 51 -2.31 -23.98 -9.32
C ASN A 51 -2.93 -22.69 -8.81
N SER A 52 -3.89 -22.75 -7.89
CA SER A 52 -4.58 -21.57 -7.33
C SER A 52 -3.62 -20.65 -6.57
N PRO A 53 -3.26 -19.44 -7.06
CA PRO A 53 -2.38 -18.55 -6.32
C PRO A 53 -3.06 -17.97 -5.07
N ASP A 54 -2.27 -17.65 -4.04
CA ASP A 54 -2.75 -16.95 -2.84
C ASP A 54 -3.04 -15.47 -3.14
N LEU A 55 -2.25 -14.89 -4.05
CA LEU A 55 -2.38 -13.51 -4.50
C LEU A 55 -2.24 -13.44 -6.03
N PHE A 56 -3.33 -13.04 -6.69
CA PHE A 56 -3.31 -12.69 -8.10
C PHE A 56 -3.18 -11.17 -8.24
N LEU A 57 -2.30 -10.73 -9.13
CA LEU A 57 -1.97 -9.32 -9.35
C LEU A 57 -2.29 -8.93 -10.79
N ALA A 58 -2.87 -7.72 -10.95
CA ALA A 58 -3.09 -7.09 -12.24
C ALA A 58 -2.74 -5.60 -12.18
N ASN A 59 -2.61 -4.94 -13.34
CA ASN A 59 -2.34 -3.51 -13.39
C ASN A 59 -3.55 -2.69 -12.99
N TYR A 60 -3.27 -1.44 -12.58
CA TYR A 60 -4.30 -0.41 -12.49
C TYR A 60 -3.91 0.83 -13.29
N VAL A 61 -4.91 1.62 -13.63
CA VAL A 61 -4.77 2.80 -14.49
C VAL A 61 -5.36 4.00 -13.79
N TYR A 62 -4.60 5.07 -13.71
CA TYR A 62 -5.12 6.36 -13.26
C TYR A 62 -6.04 6.96 -14.32
N GLU A 63 -7.30 7.14 -13.96
CA GLU A 63 -8.32 7.85 -14.75
C GLU A 63 -8.43 9.28 -14.21
N LYS A 64 -7.53 10.15 -14.66
CA LYS A 64 -7.47 11.54 -14.20
C LYS A 64 -8.34 12.42 -15.08
N VAL A 65 -9.24 13.20 -14.45
CA VAL A 65 -10.08 14.18 -15.14
C VAL A 65 -9.23 15.16 -15.93
N GLY A 66 -9.55 15.35 -17.22
CA GLY A 66 -8.84 16.27 -18.11
C GLY A 66 -7.48 15.82 -18.60
N ALA A 67 -6.98 14.67 -18.19
CA ALA A 67 -5.68 14.18 -18.66
C ALA A 67 -5.78 13.57 -20.07
N LYS A 68 -4.95 14.06 -21.00
CA LYS A 68 -4.86 13.54 -22.36
C LYS A 68 -4.26 12.11 -22.43
N ARG A 69 -3.45 11.72 -21.45
CA ARG A 69 -2.81 10.40 -21.39
C ARG A 69 -3.07 9.74 -20.05
N LYS A 70 -3.45 8.46 -20.10
CA LYS A 70 -3.65 7.64 -18.91
C LYS A 70 -2.31 7.09 -18.42
N LYS A 71 -2.10 7.10 -17.10
CA LYS A 71 -0.90 6.51 -16.49
C LYS A 71 -1.22 5.10 -16.02
N VAL A 72 -0.56 4.11 -16.62
CA VAL A 72 -0.66 2.70 -16.21
C VAL A 72 0.40 2.40 -15.15
N ILE A 73 -0.03 1.80 -14.05
CA ILE A 73 0.87 1.24 -13.05
C ILE A 73 0.90 -0.27 -13.25
N ASN A 74 2.06 -0.76 -13.62
CA ASN A 74 2.34 -2.18 -13.89
C ASN A 74 3.57 -2.66 -13.11
N TYR A 75 3.74 -3.97 -13.04
CA TYR A 75 4.82 -4.62 -12.28
C TYR A 75 5.77 -5.42 -13.16
N ARG A 76 5.81 -5.17 -14.48
CA ARG A 76 6.58 -5.92 -15.50
C ARG A 76 8.04 -6.15 -15.14
N TRP A 77 8.66 -5.17 -14.46
CA TRP A 77 10.07 -5.21 -14.09
C TRP A 77 10.34 -5.69 -12.66
N ALA A 78 9.25 -5.94 -11.91
CA ALA A 78 9.33 -6.35 -10.51
C ALA A 78 8.82 -7.77 -10.28
N LEU A 79 7.92 -8.26 -11.13
CA LEU A 79 7.25 -9.55 -10.97
C LEU A 79 7.38 -10.42 -12.23
N PRO A 80 7.57 -11.74 -12.08
CA PRO A 80 7.39 -12.71 -13.15
C PRO A 80 5.97 -12.64 -13.72
N ARG A 81 5.83 -12.75 -15.04
CA ARG A 81 4.55 -12.62 -15.74
C ARG A 81 4.03 -13.98 -16.16
N GLU A 82 2.71 -14.15 -16.13
CA GLU A 82 1.97 -15.28 -16.69
C GLU A 82 2.44 -16.66 -16.17
N GLN A 83 2.92 -16.70 -14.95
CA GLN A 83 3.35 -17.93 -14.28
C GLN A 83 3.14 -17.82 -12.75
N ILE A 84 3.07 -18.98 -12.09
CA ILE A 84 3.11 -19.02 -10.62
C ILE A 84 4.53 -18.72 -10.15
N PHE A 85 4.65 -17.88 -9.13
CA PHE A 85 5.92 -17.50 -8.52
C PHE A 85 5.76 -17.27 -7.01
N THR A 86 6.88 -17.17 -6.34
CA THR A 86 6.99 -16.94 -4.89
C THR A 86 7.66 -15.60 -4.60
N TRP A 87 7.78 -15.23 -3.34
CA TRP A 87 8.52 -14.02 -2.95
C TRP A 87 10.02 -14.10 -3.32
N ASP A 88 10.58 -15.31 -3.46
CA ASP A 88 11.99 -15.47 -3.80
C ASP A 88 12.26 -15.29 -5.31
N ASP A 89 11.22 -15.25 -6.12
CA ASP A 89 11.30 -15.04 -7.57
C ASP A 89 11.16 -13.57 -7.97
N ILE A 90 10.67 -12.68 -7.07
CA ILE A 90 10.47 -11.26 -7.40
C ILE A 90 11.81 -10.56 -7.72
N MET A 91 11.75 -9.57 -8.59
CA MET A 91 12.84 -8.67 -8.90
C MET A 91 12.79 -7.41 -8.04
N HIS A 92 13.50 -6.36 -8.43
CA HIS A 92 13.57 -5.13 -7.66
C HIS A 92 12.37 -4.21 -7.93
N PHE A 93 11.61 -3.88 -6.89
CA PHE A 93 10.61 -2.82 -6.95
C PHE A 93 11.29 -1.44 -6.90
N LYS A 94 10.92 -0.52 -7.81
CA LYS A 94 11.36 0.88 -7.76
C LYS A 94 10.87 1.54 -6.46
N GLN A 95 11.54 2.61 -6.03
CA GLN A 95 11.19 3.29 -4.76
C GLN A 95 9.74 3.80 -4.71
N SER A 96 9.21 4.25 -5.85
CA SER A 96 7.83 4.72 -6.00
C SER A 96 6.82 3.62 -6.35
N GLN A 97 7.24 2.36 -6.37
CA GLN A 97 6.41 1.24 -6.82
C GLN A 97 6.08 0.34 -5.64
N ASN A 98 4.82 0.31 -5.26
CA ASN A 98 4.28 -0.60 -4.25
C ASN A 98 3.07 -1.33 -4.82
N ILE A 99 2.81 -2.52 -4.31
CA ILE A 99 1.54 -3.22 -4.56
C ILE A 99 0.47 -2.46 -3.79
N LEU A 100 -0.57 -2.03 -4.47
CA LEU A 100 -1.73 -1.36 -3.87
C LEU A 100 -2.97 -2.26 -3.96
N MET A 101 -3.99 -1.99 -3.15
CA MET A 101 -5.25 -2.70 -3.10
C MET A 101 -5.92 -2.81 -4.48
N HIS A 102 -5.75 -1.77 -5.31
CA HIS A 102 -6.25 -1.71 -6.68
C HIS A 102 -5.73 -2.86 -7.56
N SER A 103 -4.51 -3.35 -7.33
CA SER A 103 -3.90 -4.43 -8.11
C SER A 103 -4.12 -5.82 -7.53
N THR A 104 -4.59 -5.95 -6.29
CA THR A 104 -4.66 -7.24 -5.59
C THR A 104 -5.99 -7.95 -5.77
N ILE A 105 -5.92 -9.26 -5.94
CA ILE A 105 -7.05 -10.20 -5.85
C ILE A 105 -6.55 -11.34 -4.96
N TYR A 106 -7.01 -11.40 -3.72
CA TYR A 106 -6.55 -12.38 -2.75
C TYR A 106 -7.43 -13.62 -2.74
N ARG A 107 -6.85 -14.78 -2.42
CA ARG A 107 -7.65 -15.93 -2.02
C ARG A 107 -8.44 -15.59 -0.76
N THR A 108 -9.76 -15.73 -0.81
CA THR A 108 -10.68 -15.36 0.29
C THR A 108 -10.30 -16.05 1.60
N LYS A 109 -9.99 -17.35 1.52
CA LYS A 109 -9.56 -18.13 2.69
C LYS A 109 -8.30 -17.57 3.33
N LEU A 110 -7.31 -17.13 2.57
CA LEU A 110 -6.08 -16.53 3.09
C LEU A 110 -6.38 -15.25 3.89
N LEU A 111 -7.23 -14.36 3.39
CA LEU A 111 -7.62 -13.14 4.10
C LEU A 111 -8.36 -13.46 5.40
N LYS A 112 -9.23 -14.47 5.40
CA LYS A 112 -9.94 -14.92 6.61
C LYS A 112 -8.99 -15.56 7.63
N ASP A 113 -8.09 -16.43 7.17
CA ASP A 113 -7.13 -17.15 8.01
C ASP A 113 -6.07 -16.23 8.63
N CYS A 114 -5.63 -15.18 7.93
CA CYS A 114 -4.68 -14.23 8.49
C CYS A 114 -5.29 -13.25 9.50
N GLY A 115 -6.61 -13.31 9.70
CA GLY A 115 -7.31 -12.51 10.70
C GLY A 115 -7.29 -11.02 10.44
N ILE A 116 -7.19 -10.61 9.14
CA ILE A 116 -7.18 -9.18 8.80
C ILE A 116 -8.45 -8.50 9.29
N ARG A 117 -8.29 -7.37 9.97
CA ARG A 117 -9.38 -6.51 10.41
C ARG A 117 -8.97 -5.05 10.29
N LEU A 118 -9.66 -4.33 9.42
CA LEU A 118 -9.42 -2.92 9.17
C LEU A 118 -10.10 -2.06 10.24
N PRO A 119 -9.46 -1.00 10.74
CA PRO A 119 -10.06 -0.12 11.74
C PRO A 119 -11.23 0.68 11.17
N LYS A 120 -12.29 0.84 11.98
CA LYS A 120 -13.46 1.68 11.66
C LYS A 120 -13.06 3.15 11.56
N HIS A 121 -13.80 3.92 10.75
CA HIS A 121 -13.67 5.37 10.60
C HIS A 121 -12.23 5.84 10.38
N THR A 122 -11.46 5.07 9.61
CA THR A 122 -10.04 5.34 9.36
C THR A 122 -9.79 5.31 7.86
N PHE A 123 -9.15 6.36 7.33
CA PHE A 123 -8.66 6.40 5.95
C PHE A 123 -7.32 5.67 5.83
N TYR A 124 -6.87 5.40 4.60
CA TYR A 124 -5.58 4.77 4.29
C TYR A 124 -5.45 3.30 4.75
N VAL A 125 -6.57 2.68 5.10
CA VAL A 125 -6.63 1.27 5.53
C VAL A 125 -6.33 0.27 4.42
N ASP A 126 -6.39 0.70 3.17
CA ASP A 126 -5.92 0.00 1.98
C ASP A 126 -4.48 -0.48 2.12
N ASN A 127 -3.62 0.32 2.79
CA ASN A 127 -2.25 -0.07 3.11
C ASN A 127 -2.19 -1.26 4.08
N ILE A 128 -3.06 -1.32 5.09
CA ILE A 128 -3.16 -2.48 5.99
C ILE A 128 -3.67 -3.70 5.22
N PHE A 129 -4.71 -3.51 4.36
CA PHE A 129 -5.30 -4.56 3.56
C PHE A 129 -4.29 -5.27 2.66
N VAL A 130 -3.36 -4.50 2.08
CA VAL A 130 -2.27 -5.08 1.27
C VAL A 130 -1.19 -5.68 2.15
N TYR A 131 -0.72 -4.96 3.16
CA TYR A 131 0.51 -5.25 3.89
C TYR A 131 0.39 -6.44 4.83
N GLN A 132 -0.71 -6.51 5.60
CA GLN A 132 -0.87 -7.52 6.64
C GLN A 132 -0.93 -8.96 6.10
N PRO A 133 -1.57 -9.27 4.95
CA PRO A 133 -1.61 -10.63 4.42
C PRO A 133 -0.28 -11.12 3.80
N LEU A 134 0.66 -10.23 3.45
CA LEU A 134 1.85 -10.60 2.65
C LEU A 134 2.67 -11.77 3.20
N PRO A 135 2.93 -11.91 4.51
CA PRO A 135 3.68 -13.05 5.05
C PRO A 135 2.98 -14.40 4.92
N TYR A 136 1.66 -14.40 4.70
CA TYR A 136 0.85 -15.60 4.50
C TYR A 136 0.76 -16.02 3.04
N VAL A 137 1.10 -15.13 2.11
CA VAL A 137 1.15 -15.39 0.66
C VAL A 137 2.34 -16.29 0.33
N LYS A 138 2.08 -17.50 -0.14
CA LYS A 138 3.09 -18.46 -0.57
C LYS A 138 3.29 -18.42 -2.08
N THR A 139 2.17 -18.32 -2.83
CA THR A 139 2.17 -18.34 -4.29
C THR A 139 1.48 -17.12 -4.84
N MET A 140 2.02 -16.57 -5.91
CA MET A 140 1.51 -15.41 -6.61
C MET A 140 1.40 -15.66 -8.11
N TYR A 141 0.54 -14.90 -8.77
CA TYR A 141 0.44 -14.83 -10.22
C TYR A 141 0.29 -13.37 -10.63
N TYR A 142 1.04 -12.92 -11.62
CA TYR A 142 0.90 -11.57 -12.16
C TYR A 142 0.49 -11.64 -13.63
N MET A 143 -0.70 -11.10 -13.92
CA MET A 143 -1.21 -10.91 -15.26
C MET A 143 -1.03 -9.46 -15.69
N ASP A 144 -0.32 -9.25 -16.80
CA ASP A 144 -0.03 -7.91 -17.30
C ASP A 144 -1.21 -7.31 -18.06
N VAL A 145 -2.34 -7.15 -17.38
CA VAL A 145 -3.59 -6.62 -17.92
C VAL A 145 -4.08 -5.41 -17.11
N ASN A 146 -4.61 -4.40 -17.78
CA ASN A 146 -5.06 -3.14 -17.18
C ASN A 146 -6.49 -3.31 -16.61
N LEU A 147 -6.60 -3.96 -15.46
CA LEU A 147 -7.87 -4.35 -14.85
C LEU A 147 -8.60 -3.19 -14.19
N TYR A 148 -7.94 -2.57 -13.19
CA TYR A 148 -8.57 -1.61 -12.30
C TYR A 148 -8.45 -0.19 -12.85
N ARG A 149 -9.54 0.60 -12.75
CA ARG A 149 -9.62 1.99 -13.19
C ARG A 149 -9.80 2.88 -11.97
N TYR A 150 -8.71 3.52 -11.57
CA TYR A 150 -8.64 4.38 -10.39
C TYR A 150 -8.93 5.83 -10.78
N PHE A 151 -10.09 6.31 -10.38
CA PHE A 151 -10.54 7.67 -10.68
C PHE A 151 -9.88 8.69 -9.74
N ILE A 152 -9.11 9.62 -10.30
CA ILE A 152 -8.35 10.62 -9.54
C ILE A 152 -8.55 12.03 -10.08
N GLY A 153 -8.24 13.04 -9.25
CA GLY A 153 -8.21 14.45 -9.65
C GLY A 153 -9.35 15.28 -9.10
N ARG A 154 -10.17 14.74 -8.18
CA ARG A 154 -11.15 15.54 -7.42
C ARG A 154 -10.45 16.16 -6.19
N SER A 155 -10.85 17.38 -5.83
CA SER A 155 -10.29 18.11 -4.69
C SER A 155 -10.62 17.51 -3.31
N ASP A 156 -11.68 16.69 -3.24
CA ASP A 156 -12.18 16.06 -2.01
C ASP A 156 -11.55 14.69 -1.73
N GLN A 157 -10.72 14.17 -2.64
CA GLN A 157 -10.11 12.85 -2.50
C GLN A 157 -9.17 12.74 -1.30
N SER A 158 -9.16 11.56 -0.69
CA SER A 158 -8.35 11.25 0.49
C SER A 158 -6.84 11.44 0.28
N VAL A 159 -6.36 11.33 -0.95
CA VAL A 159 -4.94 11.51 -1.34
C VAL A 159 -4.56 12.97 -1.60
N ASN A 160 -5.51 13.92 -1.53
CA ASN A 160 -5.18 15.34 -1.61
C ASN A 160 -4.31 15.77 -0.41
N GLU A 161 -3.26 16.54 -0.66
CA GLU A 161 -2.27 16.95 0.34
C GLU A 161 -2.91 17.61 1.57
N GLN A 162 -3.82 18.58 1.37
CA GLN A 162 -4.48 19.26 2.49
C GLN A 162 -5.42 18.33 3.27
N VAL A 163 -6.05 17.38 2.58
CA VAL A 163 -6.89 16.36 3.22
C VAL A 163 -6.01 15.43 4.05
N MET A 164 -4.84 15.02 3.53
CA MET A 164 -3.90 14.16 4.25
C MET A 164 -3.34 14.85 5.51
N ILE A 165 -3.01 16.14 5.43
CA ILE A 165 -2.56 16.91 6.60
C ILE A 165 -3.68 16.95 7.65
N ARG A 166 -4.90 17.28 7.28
CA ARG A 166 -6.04 17.30 8.23
C ARG A 166 -6.36 15.94 8.86
N ARG A 167 -6.04 14.86 8.17
CA ARG A 167 -6.28 13.47 8.62
C ARG A 167 -5.01 12.76 9.06
N ILE A 168 -3.98 13.51 9.43
CA ILE A 168 -2.66 12.95 9.73
C ILE A 168 -2.71 11.92 10.87
N ASP A 169 -3.57 12.10 11.86
CA ASP A 169 -3.69 11.16 12.97
C ASP A 169 -4.18 9.77 12.52
N GLN A 170 -4.99 9.71 11.45
CA GLN A 170 -5.41 8.44 10.86
C GLN A 170 -4.26 7.77 10.09
N GLN A 171 -3.45 8.56 9.38
CA GLN A 171 -2.23 8.07 8.73
C GLN A 171 -1.24 7.51 9.77
N LEU A 172 -1.07 8.19 10.90
CA LEU A 172 -0.24 7.73 12.00
C LEU A 172 -0.77 6.43 12.62
N ARG A 173 -2.10 6.34 12.83
CA ARG A 173 -2.77 5.11 13.30
C ARG A 173 -2.49 3.93 12.38
N VAL A 174 -2.69 4.10 11.07
CA VAL A 174 -2.42 3.06 10.08
C VAL A 174 -0.95 2.66 10.09
N THR A 175 -0.03 3.64 10.13
CA THR A 175 1.41 3.36 10.16
C THR A 175 1.81 2.58 11.41
N LYS A 176 1.25 2.90 12.59
CA LYS A 176 1.50 2.15 13.85
C LYS A 176 0.96 0.72 13.76
N ILE A 177 -0.26 0.53 13.23
CA ILE A 177 -0.81 -0.82 12.99
C ILE A 177 0.10 -1.64 12.08
N MET A 178 0.65 -1.03 11.02
CA MET A 178 1.58 -1.73 10.12
C MET A 178 2.92 -2.06 10.81
N ILE A 179 3.41 -1.22 11.73
CA ILE A 179 4.61 -1.51 12.53
C ILE A 179 4.37 -2.76 13.40
N GLU A 180 3.20 -2.83 14.04
CA GLU A 180 2.86 -3.90 14.99
C GLU A 180 2.42 -5.21 14.33
N SER A 181 2.01 -5.17 13.05
CA SER A 181 1.40 -6.32 12.39
C SER A 181 2.33 -7.53 12.28
N HIS A 182 3.65 -7.33 12.19
CA HIS A 182 4.61 -8.42 12.00
C HIS A 182 5.99 -8.10 12.58
N ASP A 183 6.65 -9.11 13.17
CA ASP A 183 8.10 -9.07 13.43
C ASP A 183 8.84 -9.28 12.09
N LEU A 184 9.10 -8.16 11.39
CA LEU A 184 9.73 -8.19 10.07
C LEU A 184 11.10 -8.85 10.08
N MET A 185 11.81 -8.79 11.21
CA MET A 185 13.15 -9.34 11.31
C MET A 185 13.15 -10.88 11.37
N LYS A 186 12.00 -11.50 11.68
CA LYS A 186 11.81 -12.96 11.68
C LYS A 186 11.30 -13.52 10.35
N ILE A 187 10.91 -12.69 9.38
CA ILE A 187 10.46 -13.17 8.07
C ILE A 187 11.62 -13.85 7.36
N LYS A 188 11.43 -15.13 6.98
CA LYS A 188 12.49 -15.98 6.38
C LYS A 188 12.90 -15.49 4.98
N SER A 189 11.93 -15.27 4.07
CA SER A 189 12.22 -14.75 2.74
C SER A 189 12.85 -13.37 2.82
N LYS A 190 14.12 -13.26 2.39
CA LYS A 190 14.86 -11.99 2.37
C LYS A 190 14.21 -10.96 1.45
N LYS A 191 13.65 -11.41 0.32
CA LYS A 191 13.01 -10.53 -0.66
C LYS A 191 11.69 -9.98 -0.12
N LEU A 192 10.82 -10.81 0.48
CA LEU A 192 9.61 -10.37 1.16
C LEU A 192 9.96 -9.40 2.31
N ARG A 193 10.88 -9.78 3.19
CA ARG A 193 11.30 -8.93 4.31
C ARG A 193 11.75 -7.55 3.83
N ASN A 194 12.59 -7.50 2.79
CA ASN A 194 13.08 -6.23 2.25
C ASN A 194 11.96 -5.42 1.60
N TYR A 195 11.03 -6.07 0.90
CA TYR A 195 9.85 -5.42 0.34
C TYR A 195 8.98 -4.78 1.44
N MET A 196 8.67 -5.53 2.49
CA MET A 196 7.85 -5.03 3.60
C MET A 196 8.53 -3.89 4.38
N ILE A 197 9.85 -3.99 4.61
CA ILE A 197 10.62 -2.91 5.23
C ILE A 197 10.61 -1.65 4.37
N LYS A 198 10.72 -1.80 3.04
CA LYS A 198 10.64 -0.69 2.09
C LYS A 198 9.25 -0.04 2.13
N TYR A 199 8.19 -0.84 2.15
CA TYR A 199 6.81 -0.34 2.23
C TYR A 199 6.59 0.44 3.53
N LEU A 200 6.99 -0.13 4.67
CA LEU A 200 6.90 0.55 5.96
C LEU A 200 7.75 1.83 5.99
N SER A 201 8.95 1.83 5.39
CA SER A 201 9.78 3.03 5.25
C SER A 201 9.07 4.12 4.45
N MET A 202 8.32 3.76 3.40
CA MET A 202 7.48 4.71 2.66
C MET A 202 6.39 5.30 3.57
N MET A 203 5.68 4.48 4.35
CA MET A 203 4.63 4.96 5.26
C MET A 203 5.20 5.90 6.34
N MET A 204 6.36 5.59 6.91
CA MET A 204 7.10 6.46 7.83
C MET A 204 7.50 7.78 7.17
N THR A 205 7.91 7.73 5.89
CA THR A 205 8.31 8.92 5.13
C THR A 205 7.11 9.81 4.85
N VAL A 206 6.00 9.27 4.34
CA VAL A 206 4.77 10.01 4.04
C VAL A 206 4.23 10.68 5.31
N SER A 207 4.14 9.95 6.41
CA SER A 207 3.73 10.49 7.72
C SER A 207 4.64 11.64 8.16
N SER A 208 5.96 11.47 8.04
CA SER A 208 6.94 12.49 8.45
C SER A 208 6.87 13.75 7.58
N VAL A 209 6.70 13.60 6.27
CA VAL A 209 6.60 14.74 5.33
C VAL A 209 5.41 15.61 5.67
N PHE A 210 4.22 15.03 5.86
CA PHE A 210 3.02 15.83 6.14
C PHE A 210 3.08 16.51 7.52
N LEU A 211 3.68 15.86 8.53
CA LEU A 211 3.91 16.48 9.83
C LEU A 211 4.93 17.64 9.75
N ILE A 212 5.97 17.51 8.91
CA ILE A 212 6.93 18.59 8.68
C ILE A 212 6.27 19.74 7.89
N LYS A 213 5.44 19.46 6.91
CA LYS A 213 4.73 20.48 6.10
C LYS A 213 3.68 21.24 6.90
N GLU A 214 3.00 20.57 7.82
CA GLU A 214 2.10 21.24 8.76
C GLU A 214 2.88 22.18 9.70
N GLY A 215 4.02 21.71 10.24
CA GLY A 215 5.08 22.52 10.84
C GLY A 215 4.84 23.03 12.25
N SER A 216 3.68 22.80 12.86
CA SER A 216 3.43 23.16 14.27
C SER A 216 4.31 22.35 15.22
N GLU A 217 4.49 22.85 16.45
CA GLU A 217 5.20 22.12 17.51
C GLU A 217 4.52 20.78 17.80
N GLU A 218 3.18 20.74 17.80
CA GLU A 218 2.39 19.52 17.98
C GLU A 218 2.71 18.49 16.91
N SER A 219 2.70 18.88 15.61
CA SER A 219 3.01 17.98 14.52
C SER A 219 4.45 17.48 14.55
N LEU A 220 5.39 18.33 14.93
CA LEU A 220 6.78 17.90 15.10
C LEU A 220 6.96 16.94 16.27
N ALA A 221 6.20 17.12 17.36
CA ALA A 221 6.13 16.18 18.47
C ALA A 221 5.54 14.83 18.03
N LYS A 222 4.40 14.83 17.31
CA LYS A 222 3.79 13.60 16.73
C LYS A 222 4.77 12.85 15.83
N LYS A 223 5.60 13.58 15.06
CA LYS A 223 6.64 12.96 14.24
C LYS A 223 7.70 12.27 15.13
N ALA A 224 8.19 12.95 16.16
CA ALA A 224 9.16 12.38 17.10
C ALA A 224 8.60 11.13 17.78
N ASP A 225 7.33 11.18 18.21
CA ASP A 225 6.61 10.06 18.82
C ASP A 225 6.49 8.86 17.88
N LEU A 226 6.16 9.05 16.59
CA LEU A 226 6.10 7.97 15.62
C LEU A 226 7.45 7.26 15.46
N TRP A 227 8.55 8.02 15.34
CA TRP A 227 9.90 7.44 15.25
C TRP A 227 10.34 6.76 16.53
N ASN A 228 9.96 7.30 17.70
CA ASN A 228 10.22 6.68 18.99
C ASN A 228 9.40 5.40 19.17
N PHE A 229 8.13 5.40 18.75
CA PHE A 229 7.28 4.20 18.73
C PHE A 229 7.95 3.06 17.96
N LEU A 230 8.41 3.31 16.72
CA LEU A 230 9.15 2.31 15.94
C LEU A 230 10.42 1.84 16.66
N LYS A 231 11.16 2.74 17.30
CA LYS A 231 12.40 2.43 18.03
C LYS A 231 12.14 1.53 19.24
N LEU A 232 11.05 1.78 19.98
CA LEU A 232 10.64 0.99 21.14
C LEU A 232 10.11 -0.38 20.72
N TYR A 233 9.35 -0.44 19.62
CA TYR A 233 8.82 -1.68 19.09
C TYR A 233 9.93 -2.64 18.58
N ASP A 234 10.79 -2.17 17.68
CA ASP A 234 11.95 -2.93 17.19
C ASP A 234 13.14 -2.01 16.87
N LYS A 235 14.14 -2.08 17.72
CA LYS A 235 15.37 -1.27 17.63
C LYS A 235 16.19 -1.60 16.37
N ARG A 236 16.16 -2.86 15.89
CA ARG A 236 16.88 -3.28 14.66
C ARG A 236 16.19 -2.74 13.42
N LEU A 237 14.86 -2.88 13.36
CA LEU A 237 14.04 -2.33 12.30
C LEU A 237 14.17 -0.81 12.22
N TYR A 238 14.09 -0.11 13.38
CA TYR A 238 14.34 1.32 13.48
C TYR A 238 15.69 1.71 12.87
N LYS A 239 16.78 1.06 13.28
CA LYS A 239 18.12 1.36 12.75
C LYS A 239 18.14 1.17 11.22
N LYS A 240 17.52 0.12 10.71
CA LYS A 240 17.48 -0.18 9.28
C LYS A 240 16.70 0.89 8.51
N ILE A 241 15.48 1.26 8.92
CA ILE A 241 14.68 2.30 8.26
C ILE A 241 15.34 3.66 8.39
N ARG A 242 15.87 3.99 9.58
CA ARG A 242 16.50 5.28 9.89
C ARG A 242 17.80 5.52 9.10
N SER A 243 18.52 4.46 8.74
CA SER A 243 19.80 4.55 8.00
C SER A 243 19.61 4.71 6.50
N HIS A 244 18.45 4.37 5.92
CA HIS A 244 18.16 4.63 4.52
C HIS A 244 18.06 6.12 4.21
N ILE A 245 18.29 6.51 2.94
CA ILE A 245 18.32 7.91 2.51
C ILE A 245 17.06 8.68 2.93
N LEU A 246 15.87 8.10 2.71
CA LEU A 246 14.60 8.72 3.13
C LEU A 246 14.50 8.84 4.66
N GLY A 247 14.88 7.81 5.41
CA GLY A 247 14.89 7.86 6.87
C GLY A 247 15.85 8.91 7.42
N ARG A 248 17.01 9.08 6.79
CA ARG A 248 17.98 10.13 7.14
C ARG A 248 17.41 11.51 6.85
N SER A 249 16.86 11.74 5.65
CA SER A 249 16.33 13.05 5.26
C SER A 249 15.16 13.49 6.16
N MET A 250 14.23 12.58 6.48
CA MET A 250 13.10 12.88 7.39
C MET A 250 13.53 13.29 8.80
N ASN A 251 14.77 13.04 9.18
CA ASN A 251 15.29 13.29 10.53
C ASN A 251 16.51 14.23 10.55
N LEU A 252 16.66 15.05 9.53
CA LEU A 252 17.63 16.15 9.54
C LEU A 252 17.24 17.17 10.62
N PRO A 253 18.21 17.70 11.38
CA PRO A 253 17.94 18.62 12.48
C PRO A 253 17.57 20.02 12.00
N GLY A 254 16.84 20.73 12.85
CA GLY A 254 16.60 22.17 12.72
C GLY A 254 15.69 22.58 11.56
N LYS A 255 15.54 23.89 11.37
CA LYS A 255 14.72 24.50 10.31
C LYS A 255 15.27 24.18 8.90
N PHE A 256 16.59 24.14 8.75
CA PHE A 256 17.22 23.79 7.48
C PHE A 256 16.86 22.37 7.03
N GLY A 257 16.96 21.39 7.93
CA GLY A 257 16.58 20.00 7.63
C GLY A 257 15.12 19.87 7.17
N ARG A 258 14.21 20.61 7.80
CA ARG A 258 12.79 20.64 7.38
C ARG A 258 12.63 21.21 5.97
N ARG A 259 13.33 22.30 5.66
CA ARG A 259 13.28 22.91 4.34
C ARG A 259 13.77 21.97 3.23
N VAL A 260 14.81 21.17 3.50
CA VAL A 260 15.30 20.14 2.57
C VAL A 260 14.21 19.10 2.28
N VAL A 261 13.47 18.67 3.31
CA VAL A 261 12.36 17.72 3.15
C VAL A 261 11.22 18.30 2.30
N GLU A 262 10.81 19.53 2.57
CA GLU A 262 9.74 20.22 1.82
C GLU A 262 10.09 20.35 0.34
N VAL A 263 11.28 20.85 0.04
CA VAL A 263 11.78 20.99 -1.35
C VAL A 263 11.87 19.61 -2.03
N GLY A 264 12.42 18.62 -1.35
CA GLY A 264 12.50 17.26 -1.87
C GLY A 264 11.12 16.65 -2.17
N TYR A 265 10.14 16.89 -1.31
CA TYR A 265 8.76 16.47 -1.54
C TYR A 265 8.12 17.18 -2.74
N ASP A 266 8.30 18.51 -2.86
CA ASP A 266 7.74 19.29 -3.97
C ASP A 266 8.32 18.86 -5.32
N ILE A 267 9.62 18.52 -5.36
CA ILE A 267 10.26 17.94 -6.54
C ILE A 267 9.68 16.56 -6.85
N ALA A 268 9.58 15.69 -5.86
CA ALA A 268 9.01 14.35 -6.03
C ALA A 268 7.55 14.43 -6.53
N ARG A 269 6.74 15.34 -5.99
CA ARG A 269 5.36 15.56 -6.44
C ARG A 269 5.28 15.93 -7.91
N LYS A 270 6.15 16.81 -8.38
CA LYS A 270 6.22 17.21 -9.81
C LYS A 270 6.63 16.05 -10.73
N ILE A 271 7.60 15.24 -10.30
CA ILE A 271 8.13 14.13 -11.11
C ILE A 271 7.14 12.96 -11.16
N TYR A 272 6.55 12.60 -10.02
CA TYR A 272 5.69 11.42 -9.90
C TYR A 272 4.20 11.71 -10.12
N GLY A 273 3.83 13.00 -10.17
CA GLY A 273 2.45 13.42 -10.46
C GLY A 273 1.48 13.04 -9.33
N PHE A 274 1.93 13.10 -8.08
CA PHE A 274 1.02 13.05 -6.93
C PHE A 274 0.24 14.37 -6.90
N ASN A 275 -1.01 14.32 -7.36
CA ASN A 275 -2.03 15.41 -7.40
C ASN A 275 -1.55 16.83 -7.68
#